data_a1738577006ee8d90524783a593a68a9
#
_entry.id   a1738577006ee8d90524783a593a68a9
#
_cell.length_a   1.000
_cell.length_b   1.000
_cell.length_c   1.000
_cell.angle_alpha   90.00
_cell.angle_beta   90.00
_cell.angle_gamma   90.00
#
_symmetry.space_group_name_H-M   'P 1'
#
loop_
_entity.id
_entity.type
_entity.pdbx_description
1 polymer ?
#
loop_
_entity_poly.entity_id
_entity_poly.type
_entity_poly.pdbx_seq_one_letter_code
_entity_poly.pdbx_strand_id
1 'polypeptide(L)'
;MKRISLIALIVLAFGLGIATTTPSAQAGLFGGKSGTPSPSPSPSALPTASPEPPSVAIPRLTAKLKSNPTDQLAMAQLAAEYIQVSRPDIAVQYTQHLLQLGDKTAQVFYYDALAQEQLGNGLGALNDLEQASNLDPTNLNVLASLADLYIRAQRPNDAERIARRAVTFNKTDPGALMTLGSVYAAEQHYDDARAQFEAALALNPKDTAPIFQIATTYAQQDNIPLALQTIARALAIDPRNIQALVFKADLYAKQHDDARTSEAYDDAVVAAPTDGQKVAIMIRKAAYFVQEKKDAQAIAIFTQMTQTFPKVAAGFAAFGDYYASVRQFDRAIGQWQAALAIDPNDSGALLGMGEVAMQSGKLNDSISYLRRYTQVSPDAQGFAMLGQAYSRVRDYSGARDACGKSFEIQRSPATLSCVAGADFELRNYKEAAQIFDALNSGAHSYLDANPPLLYMAAKAYASSNQCSKAVAAYKRLLPMMKKGTKDYATVQKGASDPCKSPTSKKSG
;
A
#
# COMPACT_ATOMS: atom_id res chain seq x y z
N MET A 1 22.72 -12.00 1.17
CA MET A 1 21.43 -11.29 1.15
C MET A 1 21.22 -10.79 -0.27
N LYS A 2 20.30 -11.43 -1.02
CA LYS A 2 19.93 -10.98 -2.36
C LYS A 2 19.10 -9.72 -2.18
N ARG A 3 19.62 -8.59 -2.63
CA ARG A 3 18.94 -7.30 -2.61
C ARG A 3 17.80 -7.35 -3.62
N ILE A 4 16.58 -7.20 -3.14
CA ILE A 4 15.43 -6.87 -3.98
C ILE A 4 15.72 -5.45 -4.46
N SER A 5 15.92 -5.28 -5.76
CA SER A 5 16.16 -3.97 -6.38
C SER A 5 14.94 -3.08 -6.20
N LEU A 6 15.14 -1.79 -5.96
CA LEU A 6 14.06 -0.79 -5.86
C LEU A 6 13.15 -0.80 -7.11
N ILE A 7 13.70 -1.16 -8.29
CA ILE A 7 12.91 -1.40 -9.51
C ILE A 7 11.96 -2.59 -9.34
N ALA A 8 12.34 -3.63 -8.58
CA ALA A 8 11.41 -4.72 -8.29
C ALA A 8 10.22 -4.24 -7.45
N LEU A 9 10.38 -3.20 -6.64
CA LEU A 9 9.27 -2.56 -5.92
C LEU A 9 8.44 -1.65 -6.83
N ILE A 10 9.07 -0.88 -7.73
CA ILE A 10 8.35 -0.08 -8.73
C ILE A 10 7.69 -0.99 -9.77
N VAL A 11 8.37 -2.06 -10.21
CA VAL A 11 7.84 -3.06 -11.15
C VAL A 11 6.84 -4.00 -10.47
N LEU A 12 7.00 -4.33 -9.18
CA LEU A 12 5.99 -5.07 -8.40
C LEU A 12 4.77 -4.21 -8.06
N ALA A 13 4.93 -2.91 -7.86
CA ALA A 13 3.78 -2.02 -7.72
C ALA A 13 3.03 -1.79 -9.05
N PHE A 14 3.72 -1.93 -10.21
CA PHE A 14 3.13 -1.72 -11.54
C PHE A 14 3.04 -2.98 -12.40
N GLY A 15 3.82 -4.02 -12.16
CA GLY A 15 3.94 -5.21 -13.02
C GLY A 15 3.08 -6.41 -12.63
N LEU A 16 2.49 -6.43 -11.45
CA LEU A 16 1.51 -7.42 -10.99
C LEU A 16 0.15 -6.78 -10.66
N GLY A 17 -0.12 -5.63 -11.21
CA GLY A 17 -1.41 -4.95 -11.13
C GLY A 17 -2.50 -5.58 -12.00
N ILE A 18 -2.44 -6.90 -12.26
CA ILE A 18 -3.63 -7.73 -12.46
C ILE A 18 -4.03 -8.28 -11.07
N ALA A 19 -3.87 -7.50 -10.05
CA ALA A 19 -4.65 -7.66 -8.84
C ALA A 19 -5.99 -6.96 -9.14
N THR A 20 -7.04 -7.71 -9.09
CA THR A 20 -8.42 -7.30 -9.08
C THR A 20 -8.62 -6.04 -8.23
N THR A 21 -8.37 -4.86 -8.79
CA THR A 21 -8.90 -3.63 -8.23
C THR A 21 -10.33 -3.52 -8.71
N THR A 22 -11.24 -3.86 -7.83
CA THR A 22 -12.66 -3.61 -8.03
C THR A 22 -12.92 -2.14 -8.32
N PRO A 23 -13.92 -1.83 -9.14
CA PRO A 23 -14.19 -0.46 -9.58
C PRO A 23 -14.52 0.55 -8.47
N SER A 24 -14.67 0.12 -7.24
CA SER A 24 -15.06 0.98 -6.11
C SER A 24 -13.96 1.92 -5.59
N ALA A 25 -12.68 1.64 -5.87
CA ALA A 25 -11.57 2.46 -5.38
C ALA A 25 -10.99 3.45 -6.42
N GLN A 26 -11.34 3.33 -7.70
CA GLN A 26 -10.80 4.19 -8.77
C GLN A 26 -11.75 5.28 -9.27
N ALA A 27 -12.98 5.36 -8.77
CA ALA A 27 -13.94 6.41 -9.17
C ALA A 27 -13.52 7.84 -8.78
N GLY A 28 -12.46 8.01 -8.00
CA GLY A 28 -11.98 9.31 -7.53
C GLY A 28 -10.99 10.03 -8.45
N LEU A 29 -10.41 9.36 -9.46
CA LEU A 29 -9.38 9.96 -10.32
C LEU A 29 -9.86 10.45 -11.69
N PHE A 30 -11.09 10.11 -12.10
CA PHE A 30 -11.62 10.54 -13.40
C PHE A 30 -13.06 11.05 -13.23
N GLY A 31 -13.20 12.31 -12.89
CA GLY A 31 -14.48 13.02 -12.90
C GLY A 31 -15.03 13.21 -14.31
N GLY A 32 -15.63 12.17 -14.86
CA GLY A 32 -16.48 12.24 -16.04
C GLY A 32 -17.94 12.20 -15.61
N LYS A 33 -18.69 13.28 -15.83
CA LYS A 33 -20.14 13.33 -15.60
C LYS A 33 -20.84 12.31 -16.50
N SER A 34 -21.19 11.14 -15.96
CA SER A 34 -22.20 10.27 -16.52
C SER A 34 -23.42 10.31 -15.58
N GLY A 35 -24.52 10.89 -16.05
CA GLY A 35 -25.77 10.92 -15.33
C GLY A 35 -26.30 9.48 -15.15
N THR A 36 -26.36 9.03 -13.91
CA THR A 36 -27.05 7.81 -13.52
C THR A 36 -28.52 8.12 -13.29
N PRO A 37 -29.48 7.29 -13.76
CA PRO A 37 -30.85 7.40 -13.32
C PRO A 37 -30.94 7.01 -11.84
N SER A 38 -31.55 7.89 -11.05
CA SER A 38 -31.78 7.72 -9.62
C SER A 38 -32.67 6.50 -9.34
N PRO A 39 -32.28 5.55 -8.46
CA PRO A 39 -33.22 4.57 -7.94
C PRO A 39 -34.18 5.22 -6.93
N SER A 40 -35.44 4.79 -6.96
CA SER A 40 -36.45 5.20 -6.00
C SER A 40 -36.08 4.90 -4.56
N PRO A 41 -36.37 5.76 -3.59
CA PRO A 41 -35.90 5.60 -2.22
C PRO A 41 -36.65 4.48 -1.49
N SER A 42 -35.92 3.54 -0.94
CA SER A 42 -36.39 2.65 0.14
C SER A 42 -36.44 3.44 1.46
N PRO A 43 -37.42 3.20 2.34
CA PRO A 43 -37.67 4.07 3.48
C PRO A 43 -36.82 3.78 4.71
N SER A 44 -35.50 3.79 4.62
CA SER A 44 -34.58 3.75 5.75
C SER A 44 -33.14 4.11 5.36
N ALA A 45 -32.89 4.65 4.19
CA ALA A 45 -31.55 5.05 3.79
C ALA A 45 -31.23 6.43 4.33
N LEU A 46 -30.22 6.53 5.20
CA LEU A 46 -29.51 7.79 5.41
C LEU A 46 -28.98 8.26 4.04
N PRO A 47 -29.07 9.57 3.72
CA PRO A 47 -28.70 10.03 2.39
C PRO A 47 -27.25 9.70 2.07
N THR A 48 -27.06 9.15 0.88
CA THR A 48 -25.77 9.10 0.18
C THR A 48 -25.06 10.45 0.25
N ALA A 49 -23.73 10.45 0.01
CA ALA A 49 -22.92 11.68 -0.06
C ALA A 49 -23.69 12.83 -0.71
N SER A 50 -23.51 14.03 -0.20
CA SER A 50 -24.20 15.24 -0.70
C SER A 50 -24.02 15.36 -2.22
N PRO A 51 -25.02 15.82 -2.98
CA PRO A 51 -24.85 16.15 -4.39
C PRO A 51 -23.86 17.30 -4.62
N GLU A 52 -23.42 17.96 -3.56
CA GLU A 52 -22.41 19.02 -3.57
C GLU A 52 -20.98 18.44 -3.57
N PRO A 53 -20.00 19.12 -4.16
CA PRO A 53 -18.60 18.70 -4.04
C PRO A 53 -18.14 18.66 -2.57
N PRO A 54 -17.29 17.72 -2.16
CA PRO A 54 -16.79 17.61 -0.78
C PRO A 54 -16.16 18.90 -0.24
N SER A 55 -15.56 19.72 -1.11
CA SER A 55 -15.00 21.03 -0.76
C SER A 55 -16.04 22.04 -0.25
N VAL A 56 -17.32 21.84 -0.59
CA VAL A 56 -18.46 22.66 -0.15
C VAL A 56 -19.22 21.94 0.98
N ALA A 57 -19.46 20.64 0.82
CA ALA A 57 -20.23 19.84 1.78
C ALA A 57 -19.55 19.77 3.16
N ILE A 58 -18.24 19.50 3.22
CA ILE A 58 -17.49 19.34 4.48
C ILE A 58 -17.55 20.59 5.36
N PRO A 59 -17.22 21.82 4.89
CA PRO A 59 -17.35 23.02 5.73
C PRO A 59 -18.78 23.27 6.22
N ARG A 60 -19.78 23.08 5.36
CA ARG A 60 -21.20 23.28 5.68
C ARG A 60 -21.67 22.29 6.77
N LEU A 61 -21.36 21.00 6.61
CA LEU A 61 -21.74 19.96 7.56
C LEU A 61 -20.99 20.13 8.89
N THR A 62 -19.73 20.53 8.85
CA THR A 62 -18.94 20.83 10.04
C THR A 62 -19.53 22.03 10.81
N ALA A 63 -19.98 23.08 10.11
CA ALA A 63 -20.66 24.20 10.75
C ALA A 63 -21.99 23.76 11.38
N LYS A 64 -22.75 22.86 10.73
CA LYS A 64 -23.99 22.29 11.26
C LYS A 64 -23.73 21.50 12.57
N LEU A 65 -22.64 20.70 12.63
CA LEU A 65 -22.27 20.00 13.85
C LEU A 65 -21.79 20.92 14.98
N LYS A 66 -21.22 22.07 14.67
CA LYS A 66 -20.91 23.08 15.71
C LYS A 66 -22.18 23.63 16.40
N SER A 67 -23.28 23.75 15.66
CA SER A 67 -24.55 24.19 16.22
C SER A 67 -25.36 23.06 16.83
N ASN A 68 -25.22 21.84 16.33
CA ASN A 68 -25.88 20.63 16.85
C ASN A 68 -24.88 19.47 16.88
N PRO A 69 -24.10 19.30 17.97
CA PRO A 69 -23.04 18.29 18.07
C PRO A 69 -23.53 16.82 18.00
N THR A 70 -24.82 16.58 18.16
CA THR A 70 -25.43 15.24 18.13
C THR A 70 -26.22 14.97 16.85
N ASP A 71 -26.04 15.77 15.81
CA ASP A 71 -26.71 15.56 14.53
C ASP A 71 -26.11 14.33 13.81
N GLN A 72 -26.74 13.17 14.04
CA GLN A 72 -26.30 11.88 13.47
C GLN A 72 -26.29 11.90 11.95
N LEU A 73 -27.27 12.59 11.32
CA LEU A 73 -27.32 12.72 9.86
C LEU A 73 -26.11 13.49 9.31
N ALA A 74 -25.76 14.61 9.93
CA ALA A 74 -24.58 15.38 9.53
C ALA A 74 -23.28 14.62 9.74
N MET A 75 -23.18 13.82 10.81
CA MET A 75 -22.03 12.95 11.04
C MET A 75 -21.89 11.86 9.97
N ALA A 76 -22.98 11.16 9.62
CA ALA A 76 -22.97 10.13 8.59
C ALA A 76 -22.60 10.69 7.22
N GLN A 77 -23.12 11.87 6.87
CA GLN A 77 -22.74 12.57 5.65
C GLN A 77 -21.25 12.97 5.66
N LEU A 78 -20.72 13.49 6.77
CA LEU A 78 -19.30 13.81 6.88
C LEU A 78 -18.42 12.58 6.77
N ALA A 79 -18.80 11.45 7.35
CA ALA A 79 -18.07 10.20 7.18
C ALA A 79 -17.97 9.82 5.69
N ALA A 80 -19.09 9.89 4.95
CA ALA A 80 -19.11 9.61 3.52
C ALA A 80 -18.23 10.58 2.72
N GLU A 81 -18.30 11.89 3.01
CA GLU A 81 -17.47 12.90 2.33
C GLU A 81 -15.97 12.70 2.62
N TYR A 82 -15.59 12.38 3.87
CA TYR A 82 -14.20 12.14 4.21
C TYR A 82 -13.64 10.83 3.60
N ILE A 83 -14.46 9.79 3.44
CA ILE A 83 -14.11 8.60 2.66
C ILE A 83 -13.79 8.98 1.21
N GLN A 84 -14.64 9.84 0.61
CA GLN A 84 -14.50 10.28 -0.77
C GLN A 84 -13.22 11.10 -1.03
N VAL A 85 -12.79 11.91 -0.06
CA VAL A 85 -11.56 12.69 -0.14
C VAL A 85 -10.33 11.96 0.44
N SER A 86 -10.45 10.63 0.63
CA SER A 86 -9.37 9.78 1.13
C SER A 86 -8.81 10.23 2.50
N ARG A 87 -9.70 10.63 3.40
CA ARG A 87 -9.40 10.94 4.81
C ARG A 87 -10.12 9.97 5.75
N PRO A 88 -9.78 8.67 5.66
CA PRO A 88 -10.43 7.63 6.47
C PRO A 88 -10.17 7.81 7.96
N ASP A 89 -9.06 8.44 8.34
CA ASP A 89 -8.70 8.80 9.71
C ASP A 89 -9.76 9.68 10.39
N ILE A 90 -10.40 10.56 9.62
CA ILE A 90 -11.49 11.42 10.11
C ILE A 90 -12.83 10.70 9.98
N ALA A 91 -13.05 9.99 8.88
CA ALA A 91 -14.29 9.26 8.65
C ALA A 91 -14.60 8.27 9.78
N VAL A 92 -13.60 7.47 10.20
CA VAL A 92 -13.78 6.50 11.28
C VAL A 92 -14.13 7.14 12.63
N GLN A 93 -13.68 8.38 12.89
CA GLN A 93 -14.05 9.07 14.13
C GLN A 93 -15.55 9.40 14.16
N TYR A 94 -16.12 9.81 13.01
CA TYR A 94 -17.56 10.09 12.92
C TYR A 94 -18.40 8.81 12.99
N THR A 95 -18.01 7.75 12.30
CA THR A 95 -18.73 6.48 12.33
C THR A 95 -18.70 5.84 13.72
N GLN A 96 -17.55 5.82 14.38
CA GLN A 96 -17.44 5.32 15.76
C GLN A 96 -18.22 6.17 16.75
N HIS A 97 -18.28 7.50 16.56
CA HIS A 97 -19.12 8.35 17.39
C HIS A 97 -20.61 8.04 17.18
N LEU A 98 -21.06 7.80 15.94
CA LEU A 98 -22.43 7.36 15.66
C LEU A 98 -22.76 6.05 16.35
N LEU A 99 -21.86 5.06 16.31
CA LEU A 99 -22.02 3.78 16.99
C LEU A 99 -22.12 3.96 18.53
N GLN A 100 -21.35 4.88 19.11
CA GLN A 100 -21.43 5.23 20.53
C GLN A 100 -22.75 5.93 20.91
N LEU A 101 -23.30 6.73 20.02
CA LEU A 101 -24.62 7.34 20.18
C LEU A 101 -25.79 6.35 19.99
N GLY A 102 -25.47 5.09 19.66
CA GLY A 102 -26.45 4.03 19.47
C GLY A 102 -27.01 3.89 18.06
N ASP A 103 -26.50 4.66 17.08
CA ASP A 103 -26.85 4.48 15.67
C ASP A 103 -26.14 3.25 15.09
N LYS A 104 -26.82 2.11 15.13
CA LYS A 104 -26.36 0.82 14.63
C LYS A 104 -27.04 0.45 13.30
N THR A 105 -27.20 1.40 12.42
CA THR A 105 -27.78 1.16 11.09
C THR A 105 -26.78 0.47 10.15
N ALA A 106 -27.30 -0.23 9.14
CA ALA A 106 -26.48 -0.86 8.10
C ALA A 106 -25.53 0.15 7.43
N GLN A 107 -25.99 1.40 7.28
CA GLN A 107 -25.22 2.45 6.62
C GLN A 107 -24.02 2.92 7.46
N VAL A 108 -24.17 3.04 8.79
CA VAL A 108 -23.07 3.42 9.68
C VAL A 108 -21.99 2.34 9.65
N PHE A 109 -22.37 1.05 9.76
CA PHE A 109 -21.43 -0.06 9.63
C PHE A 109 -20.78 -0.09 8.25
N TYR A 110 -21.51 0.19 7.18
CA TYR A 110 -20.95 0.25 5.83
C TYR A 110 -19.88 1.35 5.69
N TYR A 111 -20.13 2.55 6.19
CA TYR A 111 -19.13 3.63 6.15
C TYR A 111 -17.95 3.37 7.07
N ASP A 112 -18.18 2.77 8.25
CA ASP A 112 -17.07 2.38 9.13
C ASP A 112 -16.17 1.35 8.44
N ALA A 113 -16.77 0.36 7.79
CA ALA A 113 -16.05 -0.65 7.02
C ALA A 113 -15.20 -0.03 5.90
N LEU A 114 -15.78 0.90 5.10
CA LEU A 114 -15.03 1.58 4.03
C LEU A 114 -13.85 2.41 4.58
N ALA A 115 -14.04 3.08 5.70
CA ALA A 115 -12.98 3.84 6.36
C ALA A 115 -11.88 2.92 6.91
N GLN A 116 -12.27 1.82 7.58
CA GLN A 116 -11.34 0.84 8.10
C GLN A 116 -10.55 0.13 6.99
N GLU A 117 -11.19 -0.15 5.87
CA GLU A 117 -10.53 -0.72 4.69
C GLU A 117 -9.45 0.21 4.15
N GLN A 118 -9.75 1.50 3.99
CA GLN A 118 -8.76 2.49 3.56
C GLN A 118 -7.61 2.65 4.56
N LEU A 119 -7.85 2.40 5.85
CA LEU A 119 -6.82 2.36 6.90
C LEU A 119 -6.04 1.04 6.94
N GLY A 120 -6.38 0.05 6.10
CA GLY A 120 -5.75 -1.27 6.06
C GLY A 120 -6.23 -2.23 7.15
N ASN A 121 -7.27 -1.89 7.92
CA ASN A 121 -7.88 -2.78 8.90
C ASN A 121 -8.93 -3.70 8.25
N GLY A 122 -8.47 -4.64 7.43
CA GLY A 122 -9.35 -5.56 6.72
C GLY A 122 -10.24 -6.44 7.61
N LEU A 123 -9.77 -6.80 8.81
CA LEU A 123 -10.58 -7.60 9.75
C LEU A 123 -11.73 -6.78 10.35
N GLY A 124 -11.47 -5.52 10.71
CA GLY A 124 -12.52 -4.60 11.18
C GLY A 124 -13.55 -4.36 10.08
N ALA A 125 -13.09 -4.02 8.88
CA ALA A 125 -13.94 -3.80 7.72
C ALA A 125 -14.83 -5.01 7.41
N LEU A 126 -14.28 -6.24 7.50
CA LEU A 126 -15.04 -7.47 7.28
C LEU A 126 -16.17 -7.64 8.30
N ASN A 127 -15.88 -7.45 9.58
CA ASN A 127 -16.87 -7.53 10.65
C ASN A 127 -18.02 -6.52 10.43
N ASP A 128 -17.69 -5.29 10.08
CA ASP A 128 -18.69 -4.25 9.90
C ASP A 128 -19.53 -4.46 8.63
N LEU A 129 -18.94 -4.97 7.53
CA LEU A 129 -19.72 -5.37 6.34
C LEU A 129 -20.62 -6.56 6.64
N GLU A 130 -20.20 -7.53 7.43
CA GLU A 130 -21.07 -8.63 7.87
C GLU A 130 -22.25 -8.10 8.71
N GLN A 131 -22.02 -7.15 9.63
CA GLN A 131 -23.09 -6.50 10.39
C GLN A 131 -24.02 -5.70 9.47
N ALA A 132 -23.48 -4.90 8.56
CA ALA A 132 -24.28 -4.14 7.59
C ALA A 132 -25.15 -5.08 6.73
N SER A 133 -24.60 -6.20 6.23
CA SER A 133 -25.30 -7.20 5.43
C SER A 133 -26.39 -7.96 6.22
N ASN A 134 -26.24 -8.10 7.54
CA ASN A 134 -27.25 -8.70 8.41
C ASN A 134 -28.42 -7.73 8.66
N LEU A 135 -28.11 -6.44 8.82
CA LEU A 135 -29.11 -5.39 9.05
C LEU A 135 -29.88 -5.01 7.79
N ASP A 136 -29.21 -4.93 6.65
CA ASP A 136 -29.83 -4.72 5.34
C ASP A 136 -29.36 -5.80 4.35
N PRO A 137 -30.05 -6.94 4.33
CA PRO A 137 -29.69 -8.07 3.47
C PRO A 137 -29.81 -7.83 1.97
N THR A 138 -30.38 -6.70 1.57
CA THR A 138 -30.72 -6.39 0.17
C THR A 138 -29.89 -5.26 -0.41
N ASN A 139 -29.03 -4.67 0.39
CA ASN A 139 -28.17 -3.56 -0.01
C ASN A 139 -27.04 -4.06 -0.94
N LEU A 140 -27.19 -3.82 -2.24
CA LEU A 140 -26.26 -4.30 -3.25
C LEU A 140 -24.84 -3.75 -3.08
N ASN A 141 -24.69 -2.51 -2.57
CA ASN A 141 -23.37 -1.92 -2.31
C ASN A 141 -22.66 -2.66 -1.17
N VAL A 142 -23.38 -2.96 -0.09
CA VAL A 142 -22.85 -3.74 1.03
C VAL A 142 -22.46 -5.14 0.56
N LEU A 143 -23.35 -5.81 -0.22
CA LEU A 143 -23.06 -7.15 -0.73
C LEU A 143 -21.87 -7.17 -1.69
N ALA A 144 -21.72 -6.16 -2.54
CA ALA A 144 -20.58 -6.03 -3.44
C ALA A 144 -19.25 -5.85 -2.67
N SER A 145 -19.21 -4.91 -1.72
CA SER A 145 -18.03 -4.67 -0.89
C SER A 145 -17.68 -5.89 -0.03
N LEU A 146 -18.68 -6.59 0.51
CA LEU A 146 -18.48 -7.80 1.32
C LEU A 146 -17.92 -8.96 0.46
N ALA A 147 -18.44 -9.15 -0.75
CA ALA A 147 -17.92 -10.16 -1.68
C ALA A 147 -16.47 -9.89 -2.07
N ASP A 148 -16.13 -8.62 -2.38
CA ASP A 148 -14.75 -8.22 -2.66
C ASP A 148 -13.81 -8.47 -1.48
N LEU A 149 -14.23 -8.10 -0.28
CA LEU A 149 -13.41 -8.30 0.91
C LEU A 149 -13.22 -9.80 1.22
N TYR A 150 -14.23 -10.65 0.97
CA TYR A 150 -14.07 -12.10 1.08
C TYR A 150 -13.08 -12.66 0.04
N ILE A 151 -13.07 -12.17 -1.20
CA ILE A 151 -12.05 -12.54 -2.21
C ILE A 151 -10.65 -12.23 -1.67
N ARG A 152 -10.43 -11.01 -1.18
CA ARG A 152 -9.13 -10.58 -0.62
C ARG A 152 -8.74 -11.35 0.65
N ALA A 153 -9.72 -11.75 1.44
CA ALA A 153 -9.53 -12.59 2.61
C ALA A 153 -9.33 -14.09 2.27
N GLN A 154 -9.27 -14.47 0.99
CA GLN A 154 -9.15 -15.84 0.49
C GLN A 154 -10.30 -16.76 0.99
N ARG A 155 -11.51 -16.19 1.06
CA ARG A 155 -12.76 -16.88 1.41
C ARG A 155 -13.71 -16.97 0.20
N PRO A 156 -13.34 -17.70 -0.88
CA PRO A 156 -14.09 -17.69 -2.14
C PRO A 156 -15.53 -18.17 -1.99
N ASN A 157 -15.79 -19.24 -1.23
CA ASN A 157 -17.14 -19.77 -1.01
C ASN A 157 -18.09 -18.73 -0.39
N ASP A 158 -17.58 -17.91 0.54
CA ASP A 158 -18.37 -16.84 1.14
C ASP A 158 -18.61 -15.71 0.14
N ALA A 159 -17.61 -15.36 -0.66
CA ALA A 159 -17.74 -14.38 -1.73
C ALA A 159 -18.81 -14.80 -2.75
N GLU A 160 -18.78 -16.07 -3.23
CA GLU A 160 -19.76 -16.60 -4.16
C GLU A 160 -21.17 -16.58 -3.57
N ARG A 161 -21.33 -17.03 -2.33
CA ARG A 161 -22.63 -17.02 -1.63
C ARG A 161 -23.24 -15.62 -1.58
N ILE A 162 -22.42 -14.60 -1.25
CA ILE A 162 -22.89 -13.21 -1.16
C ILE A 162 -23.19 -12.63 -2.55
N ALA A 163 -22.34 -12.86 -3.54
CA ALA A 163 -22.56 -12.38 -4.91
C ALA A 163 -23.80 -13.03 -5.56
N ARG A 164 -24.01 -14.33 -5.39
CA ARG A 164 -25.23 -15.01 -5.83
C ARG A 164 -26.49 -14.46 -5.15
N ARG A 165 -26.39 -14.11 -3.86
CA ARG A 165 -27.49 -13.46 -3.14
C ARG A 165 -27.84 -12.12 -3.76
N ALA A 166 -26.85 -11.28 -4.11
CA ALA A 166 -27.06 -9.99 -4.77
C ALA A 166 -27.82 -10.17 -6.11
N VAL A 167 -27.37 -11.09 -6.95
CA VAL A 167 -28.04 -11.41 -8.24
C VAL A 167 -29.45 -12.00 -8.02
N THR A 168 -29.65 -12.83 -7.00
CA THR A 168 -30.98 -13.38 -6.68
C THR A 168 -31.96 -12.31 -6.28
N PHE A 169 -31.49 -11.31 -5.54
CA PHE A 169 -32.29 -10.18 -5.12
C PHE A 169 -32.67 -9.27 -6.29
N ASN A 170 -31.71 -8.95 -7.18
CA ASN A 170 -31.97 -8.19 -8.40
C ASN A 170 -31.19 -8.77 -9.60
N LYS A 171 -31.88 -9.56 -10.41
CA LYS A 171 -31.30 -10.23 -11.58
C LYS A 171 -30.95 -9.29 -12.73
N THR A 172 -31.47 -8.08 -12.72
CA THR A 172 -31.25 -7.06 -13.76
C THR A 172 -30.42 -5.89 -13.24
N ASP A 173 -29.72 -6.08 -12.12
CA ASP A 173 -28.75 -5.11 -11.63
C ASP A 173 -27.36 -5.37 -12.23
N PRO A 174 -26.82 -4.45 -13.05
CA PRO A 174 -25.50 -4.65 -13.65
C PRO A 174 -24.40 -4.80 -12.60
N GLY A 175 -24.49 -4.08 -11.46
CA GLY A 175 -23.53 -4.15 -10.38
C GLY A 175 -23.47 -5.51 -9.70
N ALA A 176 -24.64 -6.12 -9.44
CA ALA A 176 -24.73 -7.49 -8.90
C ALA A 176 -24.12 -8.53 -9.85
N LEU A 177 -24.39 -8.41 -11.16
CA LEU A 177 -23.80 -9.27 -12.18
C LEU A 177 -22.28 -9.08 -12.26
N MET A 178 -21.81 -7.84 -12.24
CA MET A 178 -20.38 -7.52 -12.21
C MET A 178 -19.69 -8.11 -10.98
N THR A 179 -20.33 -8.02 -9.81
CA THR A 179 -19.80 -8.60 -8.57
C THR A 179 -19.68 -10.13 -8.69
N LEU A 180 -20.72 -10.81 -9.18
CA LEU A 180 -20.68 -12.27 -9.36
C LEU A 180 -19.62 -12.69 -10.40
N GLY A 181 -19.52 -11.94 -11.50
CA GLY A 181 -18.48 -12.15 -12.50
C GLY A 181 -17.07 -11.98 -11.94
N SER A 182 -16.85 -10.98 -11.07
CA SER A 182 -15.56 -10.78 -10.41
C SER A 182 -15.21 -11.91 -9.45
N VAL A 183 -16.17 -12.45 -8.72
CA VAL A 183 -15.99 -13.63 -7.86
C VAL A 183 -15.56 -14.83 -8.70
N TYR A 184 -16.30 -15.14 -9.79
CA TYR A 184 -15.92 -16.23 -10.68
C TYR A 184 -14.54 -16.04 -11.31
N ALA A 185 -14.17 -14.81 -11.68
CA ALA A 185 -12.83 -14.51 -12.20
C ALA A 185 -11.74 -14.78 -11.16
N ALA A 186 -11.99 -14.44 -9.89
CA ALA A 186 -11.06 -14.70 -8.79
C ALA A 186 -10.91 -16.21 -8.50
N GLU A 187 -11.97 -16.98 -8.70
CA GLU A 187 -11.97 -18.45 -8.64
C GLU A 187 -11.43 -19.12 -9.90
N GLN A 188 -11.00 -18.34 -10.90
CA GLN A 188 -10.53 -18.79 -12.22
C GLN A 188 -11.61 -19.49 -13.07
N HIS A 189 -12.88 -19.32 -12.72
CA HIS A 189 -14.03 -19.77 -13.52
C HIS A 189 -14.33 -18.72 -14.62
N TYR A 190 -13.37 -18.55 -15.53
CA TYR A 190 -13.37 -17.42 -16.48
C TYR A 190 -14.54 -17.40 -17.45
N ASP A 191 -15.07 -18.57 -17.85
CA ASP A 191 -16.23 -18.64 -18.75
C ASP A 191 -17.50 -18.17 -18.04
N ASP A 192 -17.71 -18.58 -16.79
CA ASP A 192 -18.83 -18.14 -15.97
C ASP A 192 -18.71 -16.64 -15.67
N ALA A 193 -17.49 -16.16 -15.40
CA ALA A 193 -17.22 -14.75 -15.21
C ALA A 193 -17.63 -13.92 -16.43
N ARG A 194 -17.19 -14.34 -17.63
CA ARG A 194 -17.54 -13.65 -18.89
C ARG A 194 -19.05 -13.67 -19.15
N ALA A 195 -19.73 -14.78 -18.84
CA ALA A 195 -21.18 -14.84 -18.98
C ALA A 195 -21.90 -13.78 -18.13
N GLN A 196 -21.43 -13.54 -16.88
CA GLN A 196 -22.01 -12.50 -16.03
C GLN A 196 -21.68 -11.09 -16.54
N PHE A 197 -20.45 -10.86 -17.01
CA PHE A 197 -20.05 -9.57 -17.57
C PHE A 197 -20.79 -9.25 -18.88
N GLU A 198 -20.99 -10.23 -19.77
CA GLU A 198 -21.81 -10.02 -20.98
C GLU A 198 -23.29 -9.79 -20.63
N ALA A 199 -23.83 -10.42 -19.60
CA ALA A 199 -25.16 -10.12 -19.09
C ALA A 199 -25.27 -8.69 -18.56
N ALA A 200 -24.28 -8.21 -17.83
CA ALA A 200 -24.21 -6.81 -17.37
C ALA A 200 -24.11 -5.84 -18.55
N LEU A 201 -23.28 -6.14 -19.54
CA LEU A 201 -23.12 -5.34 -20.76
C LEU A 201 -24.43 -5.28 -21.59
N ALA A 202 -25.18 -6.38 -21.64
CA ALA A 202 -26.48 -6.41 -22.34
C ALA A 202 -27.50 -5.45 -21.74
N LEU A 203 -27.44 -5.19 -20.43
CA LEU A 203 -28.29 -4.22 -19.73
C LEU A 203 -27.87 -2.76 -20.03
N ASN A 204 -26.55 -2.52 -20.21
CA ASN A 204 -26.02 -1.22 -20.59
C ASN A 204 -24.93 -1.35 -21.66
N PRO A 205 -25.30 -1.40 -22.96
CA PRO A 205 -24.34 -1.66 -24.04
C PRO A 205 -23.27 -0.57 -24.25
N LYS A 206 -23.39 0.60 -23.61
CA LYS A 206 -22.41 1.68 -23.66
C LYS A 206 -21.47 1.69 -22.46
N ASP A 207 -21.69 0.81 -21.50
CA ASP A 207 -20.80 0.68 -20.35
C ASP A 207 -19.54 -0.09 -20.73
N THR A 208 -18.39 0.56 -20.60
CA THR A 208 -17.12 -0.07 -20.93
C THR A 208 -16.56 -0.95 -19.80
N ALA A 209 -17.08 -0.83 -18.57
CA ALA A 209 -16.58 -1.59 -17.42
C ALA A 209 -16.71 -3.11 -17.58
N PRO A 210 -17.86 -3.67 -18.02
CA PRO A 210 -17.95 -5.12 -18.31
C PRO A 210 -16.99 -5.57 -19.41
N ILE A 211 -16.77 -4.73 -20.45
CA ILE A 211 -15.84 -5.03 -21.54
C ILE A 211 -14.41 -5.17 -21.01
N PHE A 212 -14.01 -4.29 -20.09
CA PHE A 212 -12.72 -4.39 -19.42
C PHE A 212 -12.57 -5.70 -18.66
N GLN A 213 -13.57 -6.08 -17.90
CA GLN A 213 -13.53 -7.33 -17.13
C GLN A 213 -13.43 -8.57 -18.05
N ILE A 214 -14.17 -8.58 -19.16
CA ILE A 214 -14.06 -9.64 -20.16
C ILE A 214 -12.65 -9.69 -20.76
N ALA A 215 -12.10 -8.55 -21.16
CA ALA A 215 -10.75 -8.46 -21.70
C ALA A 215 -9.69 -8.91 -20.67
N THR A 216 -9.89 -8.57 -19.41
CA THR A 216 -9.02 -8.98 -18.30
C THR A 216 -9.05 -10.51 -18.11
N THR A 217 -10.23 -11.16 -18.18
CA THR A 217 -10.31 -12.64 -18.09
C THR A 217 -9.57 -13.31 -19.23
N TYR A 218 -9.67 -12.79 -20.46
CA TYR A 218 -8.88 -13.31 -21.58
C TYR A 218 -7.36 -13.10 -21.38
N ALA A 219 -6.96 -11.95 -20.85
CA ALA A 219 -5.54 -11.68 -20.55
C ALA A 219 -4.98 -12.56 -19.40
N GLN A 220 -5.83 -12.95 -18.45
CA GLN A 220 -5.48 -13.89 -17.38
C GLN A 220 -5.31 -15.32 -17.90
N GLN A 221 -6.05 -15.70 -18.95
CA GLN A 221 -5.90 -16.96 -19.66
C GLN A 221 -4.79 -16.93 -20.72
N ASP A 222 -3.98 -15.87 -20.75
CA ASP A 222 -2.93 -15.60 -21.75
C ASP A 222 -3.46 -15.55 -23.20
N ASN A 223 -4.77 -15.36 -23.36
CA ASN A 223 -5.40 -15.21 -24.68
C ASN A 223 -5.37 -13.73 -25.11
N ILE A 224 -4.15 -13.24 -25.37
CA ILE A 224 -3.93 -11.84 -25.72
C ILE A 224 -4.69 -11.40 -26.98
N PRO A 225 -4.83 -12.23 -28.04
CA PRO A 225 -5.63 -11.85 -29.24
C PRO A 225 -7.09 -11.54 -28.89
N LEU A 226 -7.77 -12.37 -28.10
CA LEU A 226 -9.15 -12.12 -27.70
C LEU A 226 -9.25 -10.93 -26.71
N ALA A 227 -8.28 -10.74 -25.85
CA ALA A 227 -8.22 -9.55 -24.98
C ALA A 227 -8.12 -8.26 -25.80
N LEU A 228 -7.25 -8.21 -26.84
CA LEU A 228 -7.11 -7.08 -27.75
C LEU A 228 -8.38 -6.85 -28.59
N GLN A 229 -9.01 -7.90 -29.10
CA GLN A 229 -10.29 -7.82 -29.80
C GLN A 229 -11.38 -7.23 -28.89
N THR A 230 -11.41 -7.69 -27.64
CA THR A 230 -12.40 -7.23 -26.66
C THR A 230 -12.19 -5.77 -26.30
N ILE A 231 -10.95 -5.35 -26.01
CA ILE A 231 -10.67 -3.94 -25.67
C ILE A 231 -10.92 -2.99 -26.84
N ALA A 232 -10.82 -3.47 -28.09
CA ALA A 232 -11.19 -2.69 -29.26
C ALA A 232 -12.70 -2.33 -29.27
N ARG A 233 -13.58 -3.16 -28.66
CA ARG A 233 -15.01 -2.83 -28.48
C ARG A 233 -15.17 -1.61 -27.54
N ALA A 234 -14.39 -1.54 -26.46
CA ALA A 234 -14.40 -0.38 -25.56
C ALA A 234 -13.93 0.90 -26.28
N LEU A 235 -12.88 0.80 -27.10
CA LEU A 235 -12.36 1.91 -27.90
C LEU A 235 -13.30 2.32 -29.05
N ALA A 236 -14.15 1.42 -29.51
CA ALA A 236 -15.20 1.76 -30.49
C ALA A 236 -16.33 2.60 -29.84
N ILE A 237 -16.59 2.41 -28.55
CA ILE A 237 -17.55 3.22 -27.77
C ILE A 237 -16.92 4.59 -27.43
N ASP A 238 -15.72 4.57 -26.89
CA ASP A 238 -14.96 5.78 -26.53
C ASP A 238 -13.49 5.67 -27.00
N PRO A 239 -13.16 6.25 -28.18
CA PRO A 239 -11.82 6.22 -28.74
C PRO A 239 -10.74 6.91 -27.88
N ARG A 240 -11.15 7.75 -26.92
CA ARG A 240 -10.25 8.46 -26.01
C ARG A 240 -10.25 7.86 -24.61
N ASN A 241 -10.80 6.69 -24.42
CA ASN A 241 -10.77 6.00 -23.14
C ASN A 241 -9.33 5.63 -22.76
N ILE A 242 -8.74 6.42 -21.87
CA ILE A 242 -7.34 6.28 -21.46
C ILE A 242 -7.07 4.89 -20.88
N GLN A 243 -8.01 4.37 -20.06
CA GLN A 243 -7.86 3.05 -19.46
C GLN A 243 -7.77 1.95 -20.55
N ALA A 244 -8.62 2.04 -21.57
CA ALA A 244 -8.60 1.11 -22.70
C ALA A 244 -7.30 1.19 -23.50
N LEU A 245 -6.81 2.40 -23.75
CA LEU A 245 -5.55 2.62 -24.48
C LEU A 245 -4.35 2.10 -23.68
N VAL A 246 -4.28 2.39 -22.38
CA VAL A 246 -3.22 1.86 -21.50
C VAL A 246 -3.28 0.34 -21.43
N PHE A 247 -4.48 -0.24 -21.27
CA PHE A 247 -4.62 -1.70 -21.21
C PHE A 247 -4.21 -2.37 -22.55
N LYS A 248 -4.57 -1.75 -23.70
CA LYS A 248 -4.11 -2.18 -25.03
C LYS A 248 -2.56 -2.17 -25.10
N ALA A 249 -1.93 -1.11 -24.56
CA ALA A 249 -0.47 -1.02 -24.51
C ALA A 249 0.14 -2.15 -23.66
N ASP A 250 -0.44 -2.43 -22.47
CA ASP A 250 0.01 -3.50 -21.60
C ASP A 250 -0.14 -4.90 -22.24
N LEU A 251 -1.19 -5.10 -23.03
CA LEU A 251 -1.36 -6.34 -23.79
C LEU A 251 -0.29 -6.54 -24.88
N TYR A 252 0.09 -5.47 -25.58
CA TYR A 252 1.22 -5.51 -26.51
C TYR A 252 2.56 -5.68 -25.79
N ALA A 253 2.72 -5.06 -24.62
CA ALA A 253 3.90 -5.24 -23.76
C ALA A 253 4.07 -6.72 -23.35
N LYS A 254 2.99 -7.42 -23.02
CA LYS A 254 3.03 -8.87 -22.77
C LYS A 254 3.47 -9.69 -23.98
N GLN A 255 3.25 -9.21 -25.20
CA GLN A 255 3.71 -9.84 -26.43
C GLN A 255 5.15 -9.42 -26.79
N HIS A 256 5.81 -8.57 -25.99
CA HIS A 256 7.12 -7.97 -26.28
C HIS A 256 7.15 -7.22 -27.63
N ASP A 257 5.99 -6.66 -28.05
CA ASP A 257 5.88 -5.86 -29.26
C ASP A 257 6.12 -4.39 -28.95
N ASP A 258 7.38 -3.99 -29.02
CA ASP A 258 7.82 -2.63 -28.68
C ASP A 258 7.11 -1.54 -29.49
N ALA A 259 6.91 -1.79 -30.79
CA ALA A 259 6.36 -0.79 -31.69
C ALA A 259 4.90 -0.50 -31.32
N ARG A 260 4.07 -1.55 -31.23
CA ARG A 260 2.65 -1.41 -30.87
C ARG A 260 2.46 -0.98 -29.41
N THR A 261 3.34 -1.43 -28.50
CA THR A 261 3.35 -0.96 -27.10
C THR A 261 3.59 0.54 -27.04
N SER A 262 4.61 1.01 -27.75
CA SER A 262 4.97 2.44 -27.79
C SER A 262 3.83 3.28 -28.38
N GLU A 263 3.27 2.87 -29.51
CA GLU A 263 2.16 3.55 -30.18
C GLU A 263 0.92 3.65 -29.28
N ALA A 264 0.51 2.55 -28.65
CA ALA A 264 -0.67 2.54 -27.78
C ALA A 264 -0.51 3.40 -26.53
N TYR A 265 0.70 3.47 -25.94
CA TYR A 265 0.97 4.43 -24.86
C TYR A 265 0.97 5.87 -25.37
N ASP A 266 1.46 6.15 -26.58
CA ASP A 266 1.43 7.50 -27.17
C ASP A 266 -0.01 7.95 -27.43
N ASP A 267 -0.88 7.04 -27.92
CA ASP A 267 -2.31 7.29 -28.04
C ASP A 267 -2.93 7.65 -26.67
N ALA A 268 -2.55 6.93 -25.61
CA ALA A 268 -3.03 7.20 -24.27
C ALA A 268 -2.54 8.57 -23.74
N VAL A 269 -1.29 8.95 -24.02
CA VAL A 269 -0.73 10.27 -23.66
C VAL A 269 -1.50 11.39 -24.38
N VAL A 270 -1.82 11.21 -25.66
CA VAL A 270 -2.63 12.18 -26.44
C VAL A 270 -4.06 12.29 -25.89
N ALA A 271 -4.64 11.19 -25.45
CA ALA A 271 -6.00 11.18 -24.89
C ALA A 271 -6.07 11.82 -23.48
N ALA A 272 -4.96 11.82 -22.74
CA ALA A 272 -4.93 12.27 -21.34
C ALA A 272 -5.13 13.80 -21.22
N PRO A 273 -6.07 14.26 -20.36
CA PRO A 273 -6.46 15.67 -20.25
C PRO A 273 -5.46 16.52 -19.46
N THR A 274 -4.68 15.92 -18.55
CA THR A 274 -3.78 16.67 -17.67
C THR A 274 -2.32 16.24 -17.84
N ASP A 275 -1.39 17.15 -17.60
CA ASP A 275 0.05 16.86 -17.69
C ASP A 275 0.47 15.78 -16.69
N GLY A 276 -0.12 15.77 -15.48
CA GLY A 276 0.13 14.70 -14.51
C GLY A 276 -0.25 13.31 -15.03
N GLN A 277 -1.39 13.17 -15.70
CA GLN A 277 -1.82 11.91 -16.32
C GLN A 277 -0.91 11.52 -17.49
N LYS A 278 -0.51 12.47 -18.33
CA LYS A 278 0.45 12.23 -19.43
C LYS A 278 1.77 11.71 -18.88
N VAL A 279 2.30 12.36 -17.85
CA VAL A 279 3.53 11.93 -17.16
C VAL A 279 3.38 10.52 -16.57
N ALA A 280 2.28 10.21 -15.90
CA ALA A 280 2.04 8.88 -15.35
C ALA A 280 2.05 7.77 -16.43
N ILE A 281 1.45 8.04 -17.58
CA ILE A 281 1.46 7.12 -18.74
C ILE A 281 2.88 6.98 -19.30
N MET A 282 3.62 8.07 -19.45
CA MET A 282 5.00 8.05 -19.94
C MET A 282 5.94 7.31 -18.98
N ILE A 283 5.75 7.43 -17.66
CA ILE A 283 6.47 6.63 -16.66
C ILE A 283 6.21 5.15 -16.90
N ARG A 284 4.96 4.74 -17.13
CA ARG A 284 4.61 3.34 -17.42
C ARG A 284 5.24 2.84 -18.71
N LYS A 285 5.24 3.66 -19.78
CA LYS A 285 5.95 3.38 -21.02
C LYS A 285 7.46 3.20 -20.80
N ALA A 286 8.09 4.10 -20.03
CA ALA A 286 9.52 4.00 -19.71
C ALA A 286 9.83 2.75 -18.88
N ALA A 287 8.98 2.41 -17.90
CA ALA A 287 9.12 1.22 -17.07
C ALA A 287 9.10 -0.08 -17.91
N TYR A 288 8.25 -0.15 -18.93
CA TYR A 288 8.27 -1.27 -19.88
C TYR A 288 9.65 -1.41 -20.54
N PHE A 289 10.23 -0.34 -21.08
CA PHE A 289 11.55 -0.42 -21.73
C PHE A 289 12.67 -0.72 -20.74
N VAL A 290 12.57 -0.29 -19.48
CA VAL A 290 13.49 -0.70 -18.40
C VAL A 290 13.40 -2.22 -18.16
N GLN A 291 12.19 -2.77 -18.09
CA GLN A 291 11.97 -4.21 -17.91
C GLN A 291 12.53 -5.02 -19.08
N GLU A 292 12.39 -4.52 -20.31
CA GLU A 292 12.94 -5.10 -21.52
C GLU A 292 14.46 -4.89 -21.64
N LYS A 293 15.11 -4.23 -20.67
CA LYS A 293 16.55 -3.89 -20.65
C LYS A 293 16.96 -2.99 -21.84
N LYS A 294 16.06 -2.16 -22.28
CA LYS A 294 16.23 -1.22 -23.38
C LYS A 294 16.48 0.19 -22.82
N ASP A 295 17.58 0.33 -22.08
CA ASP A 295 17.91 1.54 -21.32
C ASP A 295 17.94 2.82 -22.18
N ALA A 296 18.41 2.74 -23.42
CA ALA A 296 18.46 3.90 -24.31
C ALA A 296 17.06 4.46 -24.61
N GLN A 297 16.08 3.57 -24.85
CA GLN A 297 14.69 3.97 -25.10
C GLN A 297 14.05 4.51 -23.82
N ALA A 298 14.27 3.86 -22.68
CA ALA A 298 13.78 4.34 -21.39
C ALA A 298 14.31 5.76 -21.08
N ILE A 299 15.62 6.00 -21.23
CA ILE A 299 16.25 7.32 -21.04
C ILE A 299 15.67 8.35 -21.99
N ALA A 300 15.44 8.01 -23.26
CA ALA A 300 14.84 8.92 -24.23
C ALA A 300 13.43 9.36 -23.79
N ILE A 301 12.60 8.41 -23.30
CA ILE A 301 11.25 8.70 -22.81
C ILE A 301 11.30 9.58 -21.55
N PHE A 302 12.16 9.26 -20.57
CA PHE A 302 12.32 10.08 -19.37
C PHE A 302 12.81 11.50 -19.71
N THR A 303 13.74 11.61 -20.65
CA THR A 303 14.26 12.92 -21.11
C THR A 303 13.17 13.74 -21.79
N GLN A 304 12.44 13.15 -22.73
CA GLN A 304 11.30 13.79 -23.40
C GLN A 304 10.26 14.23 -22.37
N MET A 305 9.92 13.37 -21.42
CA MET A 305 8.92 13.63 -20.38
C MET A 305 9.29 14.85 -19.52
N THR A 306 10.53 14.91 -19.02
CA THR A 306 10.98 16.01 -18.18
C THR A 306 11.15 17.33 -18.94
N GLN A 307 11.47 17.27 -20.24
CA GLN A 307 11.52 18.44 -21.12
C GLN A 307 10.12 18.97 -21.49
N THR A 308 9.17 18.05 -21.75
CA THR A 308 7.82 18.44 -22.18
C THR A 308 6.96 18.88 -20.99
N PHE A 309 7.15 18.28 -19.80
CA PHE A 309 6.36 18.55 -18.61
C PHE A 309 7.22 19.00 -17.42
N PRO A 310 7.95 20.13 -17.55
CA PRO A 310 8.94 20.55 -16.56
C PRO A 310 8.35 20.99 -15.21
N LYS A 311 7.03 21.05 -15.08
CA LYS A 311 6.32 21.42 -13.84
C LYS A 311 5.70 20.22 -13.12
N VAL A 312 5.93 18.99 -13.58
CA VAL A 312 5.39 17.78 -12.97
C VAL A 312 6.50 17.02 -12.24
N ALA A 313 6.56 17.15 -10.91
CA ALA A 313 7.60 16.57 -10.07
C ALA A 313 7.78 15.06 -10.27
N ALA A 314 6.66 14.32 -10.40
CA ALA A 314 6.66 12.86 -10.55
C ALA A 314 7.52 12.36 -11.73
N GLY A 315 7.65 13.16 -12.81
CA GLY A 315 8.49 12.81 -13.95
C GLY A 315 9.98 12.81 -13.59
N PHE A 316 10.42 13.82 -12.86
CA PHE A 316 11.79 13.91 -12.37
C PHE A 316 12.07 12.87 -11.29
N ALA A 317 11.14 12.64 -10.38
CA ALA A 317 11.28 11.61 -9.35
C ALA A 317 11.48 10.23 -9.96
N ALA A 318 10.62 9.81 -10.90
CA ALA A 318 10.74 8.54 -11.60
C ALA A 318 12.06 8.39 -12.40
N PHE A 319 12.54 9.49 -13.01
CA PHE A 319 13.84 9.48 -13.70
C PHE A 319 15.01 9.33 -12.71
N GLY A 320 14.90 9.96 -11.53
CA GLY A 320 15.85 9.78 -10.44
C GLY A 320 15.89 8.32 -9.95
N ASP A 321 14.73 7.70 -9.77
CA ASP A 321 14.60 6.29 -9.37
C ASP A 321 15.23 5.36 -10.40
N TYR A 322 15.02 5.63 -11.70
CA TYR A 322 15.70 4.89 -12.75
C TYR A 322 17.22 4.99 -12.63
N TYR A 323 17.78 6.21 -12.50
CA TYR A 323 19.23 6.38 -12.35
C TYR A 323 19.77 5.70 -11.08
N ALA A 324 19.05 5.75 -9.97
CA ALA A 324 19.42 5.05 -8.74
C ALA A 324 19.48 3.53 -8.93
N SER A 325 18.53 2.98 -9.68
CA SER A 325 18.46 1.55 -9.95
C SER A 325 19.69 1.04 -10.74
N VAL A 326 20.19 1.84 -11.67
CA VAL A 326 21.41 1.57 -12.44
C VAL A 326 22.69 2.12 -11.76
N ARG A 327 22.58 2.52 -10.48
CA ARG A 327 23.66 3.02 -9.63
C ARG A 327 24.33 4.32 -10.10
N GLN A 328 23.66 5.11 -10.90
CA GLN A 328 24.13 6.43 -11.31
C GLN A 328 23.65 7.48 -10.31
N PHE A 329 24.14 7.40 -9.07
CA PHE A 329 23.62 8.17 -7.93
C PHE A 329 23.71 9.70 -8.12
N ASP A 330 24.77 10.20 -8.75
CA ASP A 330 24.89 11.65 -8.99
C ASP A 330 23.77 12.16 -9.92
N ARG A 331 23.42 11.38 -10.95
CA ARG A 331 22.31 11.71 -11.84
C ARG A 331 20.96 11.56 -11.13
N ALA A 332 20.81 10.53 -10.29
CA ALA A 332 19.61 10.35 -9.48
C ALA A 332 19.35 11.54 -8.57
N ILE A 333 20.39 11.99 -7.84
CA ILE A 333 20.34 13.16 -6.97
C ILE A 333 19.90 14.40 -7.75
N GLY A 334 20.48 14.65 -8.94
CA GLY A 334 20.10 15.79 -9.77
C GLY A 334 18.62 15.79 -10.16
N GLN A 335 18.07 14.63 -10.51
CA GLN A 335 16.66 14.49 -10.85
C GLN A 335 15.74 14.65 -9.64
N TRP A 336 16.07 14.06 -8.51
CA TRP A 336 15.29 14.21 -7.28
C TRP A 336 15.33 15.65 -6.75
N GLN A 337 16.46 16.37 -6.87
CA GLN A 337 16.53 17.78 -6.55
C GLN A 337 15.59 18.61 -7.43
N ALA A 338 15.51 18.30 -8.72
CA ALA A 338 14.57 18.95 -9.63
C ALA A 338 13.11 18.63 -9.24
N ALA A 339 12.80 17.39 -8.85
CA ALA A 339 11.48 17.01 -8.33
C ALA A 339 11.13 17.82 -7.06
N LEU A 340 12.05 17.88 -6.09
CA LEU A 340 11.84 18.61 -4.82
C LEU A 340 11.79 20.14 -4.98
N ALA A 341 12.34 20.68 -6.06
CA ALA A 341 12.20 22.10 -6.39
C ALA A 341 10.80 22.43 -6.90
N ILE A 342 10.10 21.47 -7.51
CA ILE A 342 8.73 21.60 -8.00
C ILE A 342 7.73 21.27 -6.89
N ASP A 343 7.89 20.13 -6.27
CA ASP A 343 7.13 19.68 -5.10
C ASP A 343 8.05 19.33 -3.94
N PRO A 344 8.20 20.22 -2.96
CA PRO A 344 9.03 19.95 -1.78
C PRO A 344 8.64 18.73 -0.96
N ASN A 345 7.42 18.23 -1.18
CA ASN A 345 6.86 17.09 -0.47
C ASN A 345 6.77 15.81 -1.32
N ASP A 346 7.43 15.78 -2.50
CA ASP A 346 7.49 14.56 -3.30
C ASP A 346 8.12 13.41 -2.49
N SER A 347 7.30 12.44 -2.11
CA SER A 347 7.70 11.34 -1.22
C SER A 347 8.75 10.43 -1.85
N GLY A 348 8.69 10.18 -3.16
CA GLY A 348 9.67 9.36 -3.88
C GLY A 348 11.07 9.99 -3.82
N ALA A 349 11.14 11.27 -4.18
CA ALA A 349 12.39 12.01 -4.14
C ALA A 349 12.97 12.15 -2.72
N LEU A 350 12.12 12.40 -1.71
CA LEU A 350 12.55 12.46 -0.30
C LEU A 350 13.13 11.13 0.18
N LEU A 351 12.48 10.00 -0.14
CA LEU A 351 12.95 8.67 0.23
C LEU A 351 14.26 8.33 -0.48
N GLY A 352 14.34 8.55 -1.80
CA GLY A 352 15.54 8.30 -2.59
C GLY A 352 16.75 9.13 -2.12
N MET A 353 16.55 10.43 -1.86
CA MET A 353 17.58 11.31 -1.31
C MET A 353 18.04 10.84 0.07
N GLY A 354 17.10 10.42 0.94
CA GLY A 354 17.40 9.88 2.26
C GLY A 354 18.22 8.58 2.19
N GLU A 355 17.88 7.68 1.29
CA GLU A 355 18.59 6.41 1.09
C GLU A 355 20.00 6.62 0.56
N VAL A 356 20.17 7.41 -0.50
CA VAL A 356 21.49 7.68 -1.10
C VAL A 356 22.40 8.45 -0.13
N ALA A 357 21.84 9.40 0.63
CA ALA A 357 22.59 10.10 1.67
C ALA A 357 23.07 9.13 2.77
N MET A 358 22.24 8.16 3.17
CA MET A 358 22.62 7.13 4.14
C MET A 358 23.73 6.22 3.62
N GLN A 359 23.65 5.80 2.35
CA GLN A 359 24.66 4.97 1.70
C GLN A 359 25.99 5.72 1.54
N SER A 360 25.94 7.02 1.26
CA SER A 360 27.11 7.90 1.12
C SER A 360 27.71 8.36 2.45
N GLY A 361 27.14 7.95 3.59
CA GLY A 361 27.60 8.36 4.92
C GLY A 361 27.20 9.78 5.32
N LYS A 362 26.41 10.49 4.54
CA LYS A 362 25.86 11.81 4.84
C LYS A 362 24.64 11.69 5.76
N LEU A 363 24.88 11.19 6.98
CA LEU A 363 23.82 10.75 7.87
C LEU A 363 22.88 11.87 8.32
N ASN A 364 23.36 13.09 8.53
CA ASN A 364 22.51 14.23 8.90
C ASN A 364 21.56 14.62 7.76
N ASP A 365 22.05 14.58 6.51
CA ASP A 365 21.20 14.83 5.33
C ASP A 365 20.15 13.74 5.21
N SER A 366 20.55 12.47 5.40
CA SER A 366 19.63 11.34 5.40
C SER A 366 18.50 11.50 6.43
N ILE A 367 18.85 11.87 7.68
CA ILE A 367 17.86 12.13 8.74
C ILE A 367 16.91 13.27 8.32
N SER A 368 17.45 14.35 7.72
CA SER A 368 16.63 15.48 7.28
C SER A 368 15.59 15.06 6.22
N TYR A 369 16.02 14.34 5.19
CA TYR A 369 15.12 13.87 4.14
C TYR A 369 14.12 12.84 4.67
N LEU A 370 14.55 11.84 5.46
CA LEU A 370 13.69 10.80 5.99
C LEU A 370 12.66 11.35 7.01
N ARG A 371 13.01 12.37 7.80
CA ARG A 371 12.03 13.06 8.66
C ARG A 371 10.94 13.74 7.84
N ARG A 372 11.30 14.43 6.75
CA ARG A 372 10.31 15.02 5.84
C ARG A 372 9.46 13.95 5.18
N TYR A 373 10.10 12.86 4.71
CA TYR A 373 9.40 11.73 4.14
C TYR A 373 8.34 11.17 5.10
N THR A 374 8.71 10.87 6.35
CA THR A 374 7.79 10.30 7.33
C THR A 374 6.69 11.26 7.80
N GLN A 375 6.81 12.56 7.52
CA GLN A 375 5.73 13.55 7.73
C GLN A 375 4.71 13.51 6.58
N VAL A 376 5.17 13.28 5.35
CA VAL A 376 4.34 13.26 4.14
C VAL A 376 3.71 11.87 3.92
N SER A 377 4.51 10.83 4.09
CA SER A 377 4.14 9.43 3.88
C SER A 377 4.59 8.59 5.08
N PRO A 378 3.78 8.55 6.15
CA PRO A 378 4.13 7.81 7.37
C PRO A 378 3.94 6.31 7.17
N ASP A 379 4.98 5.62 6.71
CA ASP A 379 5.00 4.16 6.57
C ASP A 379 6.09 3.49 7.40
N ALA A 380 5.97 2.18 7.58
CA ALA A 380 6.90 1.40 8.40
C ALA A 380 8.34 1.41 7.85
N GLN A 381 8.51 1.45 6.53
CA GLN A 381 9.82 1.46 5.88
C GLN A 381 10.56 2.77 6.16
N GLY A 382 9.90 3.90 5.95
CA GLY A 382 10.48 5.23 6.19
C GLY A 382 10.89 5.43 7.64
N PHE A 383 10.04 5.04 8.58
CA PHE A 383 10.38 5.08 10.00
C PHE A 383 11.52 4.12 10.37
N ALA A 384 11.58 2.91 9.79
CA ALA A 384 12.69 1.99 10.01
C ALA A 384 14.02 2.56 9.49
N MET A 385 14.01 3.17 8.30
CA MET A 385 15.20 3.82 7.72
C MET A 385 15.63 5.03 8.56
N LEU A 386 14.70 5.84 9.03
CA LEU A 386 14.96 6.96 9.93
C LEU A 386 15.60 6.47 11.24
N GLY A 387 15.07 5.39 11.83
CA GLY A 387 15.64 4.75 13.01
C GLY A 387 17.08 4.24 12.78
N GLN A 388 17.34 3.66 11.62
CA GLN A 388 18.70 3.23 11.23
C GLN A 388 19.65 4.44 11.08
N ALA A 389 19.19 5.53 10.47
CA ALA A 389 19.99 6.75 10.31
C ALA A 389 20.35 7.37 11.68
N TYR A 390 19.38 7.46 12.59
CA TYR A 390 19.59 7.89 13.97
C TYR A 390 20.57 6.98 14.72
N SER A 391 20.43 5.66 14.60
CA SER A 391 21.35 4.70 15.22
C SER A 391 22.79 4.88 14.75
N ARG A 392 23.00 5.20 13.47
CA ARG A 392 24.34 5.44 12.90
C ARG A 392 25.00 6.71 13.43
N VAL A 393 24.23 7.74 13.74
CA VAL A 393 24.74 8.97 14.40
C VAL A 393 24.78 8.85 15.93
N ARG A 394 24.41 7.68 16.47
CA ARG A 394 24.31 7.36 17.91
C ARG A 394 23.24 8.18 18.65
N ASP A 395 22.26 8.70 17.94
CA ASP A 395 21.03 9.21 18.55
C ASP A 395 20.06 8.04 18.79
N TYR A 396 20.33 7.29 19.84
CA TYR A 396 19.57 6.08 20.16
C TYR A 396 18.16 6.40 20.66
N SER A 397 17.92 7.60 21.19
CA SER A 397 16.56 8.05 21.55
C SER A 397 15.72 8.28 20.30
N GLY A 398 16.23 9.04 19.34
CA GLY A 398 15.57 9.22 18.05
C GLY A 398 15.37 7.89 17.29
N ALA A 399 16.35 6.98 17.39
CA ALA A 399 16.25 5.65 16.81
C ALA A 399 15.10 4.84 17.43
N ARG A 400 14.99 4.84 18.78
CA ARG A 400 13.93 4.13 19.49
C ARG A 400 12.54 4.64 19.12
N ASP A 401 12.37 5.96 19.06
CA ASP A 401 11.09 6.58 18.70
C ASP A 401 10.68 6.27 17.27
N ALA A 402 11.61 6.37 16.31
CA ALA A 402 11.35 6.04 14.92
C ALA A 402 11.07 4.53 14.73
N CYS A 403 11.87 3.65 15.32
CA CYS A 403 11.63 2.20 15.29
C CYS A 403 10.30 1.81 15.96
N GLY A 404 9.92 2.51 17.05
CA GLY A 404 8.63 2.32 17.72
C GLY A 404 7.46 2.60 16.79
N LYS A 405 7.47 3.74 16.09
CA LYS A 405 6.47 4.08 15.07
C LYS A 405 6.44 3.06 13.92
N SER A 406 7.60 2.61 13.46
CA SER A 406 7.69 1.55 12.44
C SER A 406 6.99 0.27 12.91
N PHE A 407 7.19 -0.14 14.16
CA PHE A 407 6.57 -1.32 14.74
C PHE A 407 5.06 -1.16 14.98
N GLU A 408 4.60 0.04 15.35
CA GLU A 408 3.17 0.35 15.49
C GLU A 408 2.43 0.19 14.16
N ILE A 409 3.05 0.64 13.05
CA ILE A 409 2.48 0.54 11.69
C ILE A 409 2.54 -0.90 11.19
N GLN A 410 3.69 -1.56 11.33
CA GLN A 410 3.91 -2.92 10.85
C GLN A 410 4.61 -3.77 11.92
N ARG A 411 3.83 -4.62 12.59
CA ARG A 411 4.36 -5.57 13.58
C ARG A 411 5.10 -6.70 12.88
N SER A 412 6.43 -6.64 12.90
CA SER A 412 7.30 -7.65 12.32
C SER A 412 8.53 -7.89 13.21
N PRO A 413 9.20 -9.06 13.12
CA PRO A 413 10.46 -9.29 13.82
C PRO A 413 11.53 -8.25 13.49
N ALA A 414 11.57 -7.74 12.26
CA ALA A 414 12.53 -6.73 11.83
C ALA A 414 12.31 -5.39 12.54
N THR A 415 11.07 -4.88 12.55
CA THR A 415 10.74 -3.60 13.22
C THR A 415 10.89 -3.72 14.74
N LEU A 416 10.50 -4.86 15.32
CA LEU A 416 10.67 -5.11 16.74
C LEU A 416 12.15 -5.21 17.15
N SER A 417 13.01 -5.80 16.32
CA SER A 417 14.45 -5.87 16.57
C SER A 417 15.14 -4.50 16.50
N CYS A 418 14.61 -3.59 15.71
CA CYS A 418 15.09 -2.20 15.66
C CYS A 418 14.87 -1.51 17.01
N VAL A 419 13.70 -1.67 17.62
CA VAL A 419 13.41 -1.13 18.98
C VAL A 419 14.33 -1.76 20.02
N ALA A 420 14.49 -3.11 19.99
CA ALA A 420 15.37 -3.83 20.92
C ALA A 420 16.82 -3.35 20.84
N GLY A 421 17.31 -3.08 19.61
CA GLY A 421 18.65 -2.55 19.37
C GLY A 421 18.84 -1.17 19.96
N ALA A 422 17.87 -0.28 19.77
CA ALA A 422 17.91 1.07 20.31
C ALA A 422 17.85 1.05 21.85
N ASP A 423 16.96 0.27 22.45
CA ASP A 423 16.91 0.12 23.93
C ASP A 423 18.19 -0.48 24.50
N PHE A 424 18.81 -1.45 23.79
CA PHE A 424 20.10 -1.99 24.20
C PHE A 424 21.20 -0.93 24.24
N GLU A 425 21.29 -0.09 23.22
CA GLU A 425 22.30 0.99 23.14
C GLU A 425 22.03 2.11 24.16
N LEU A 426 20.76 2.38 24.48
CA LEU A 426 20.34 3.27 25.58
C LEU A 426 20.62 2.69 26.97
N ARG A 427 21.09 1.44 27.06
CA ARG A 427 21.27 0.67 28.30
C ARG A 427 19.96 0.34 29.04
N ASN A 428 18.83 0.40 28.37
CA ASN A 428 17.53 -0.07 28.83
C ASN A 428 17.50 -1.60 28.73
N TYR A 429 18.45 -2.28 29.41
CA TYR A 429 18.66 -3.71 29.23
C TYR A 429 17.48 -4.57 29.62
N LYS A 430 16.64 -4.13 30.55
CA LYS A 430 15.44 -4.85 30.99
C LYS A 430 14.38 -4.85 29.89
N GLU A 431 14.13 -3.69 29.30
CA GLU A 431 13.20 -3.47 28.19
C GLU A 431 13.69 -4.22 26.94
N ALA A 432 14.96 -4.06 26.58
CA ALA A 432 15.58 -4.80 25.49
C ALA A 432 15.45 -6.32 25.66
N ALA A 433 15.69 -6.84 26.87
CA ALA A 433 15.56 -8.26 27.18
C ALA A 433 14.12 -8.78 27.02
N GLN A 434 13.11 -7.98 27.42
CA GLN A 434 11.70 -8.34 27.21
C GLN A 434 11.35 -8.44 25.72
N ILE A 435 11.86 -7.52 24.90
CA ILE A 435 11.65 -7.54 23.45
C ILE A 435 12.37 -8.74 22.83
N PHE A 436 13.59 -9.04 23.25
CA PHE A 436 14.29 -10.24 22.80
C PHE A 436 13.60 -11.55 23.25
N ASP A 437 12.92 -11.57 24.40
CA ASP A 437 12.07 -12.69 24.79
C ASP A 437 10.89 -12.88 23.82
N ALA A 438 10.22 -11.79 23.43
CA ALA A 438 9.14 -11.84 22.45
C ALA A 438 9.64 -12.32 21.08
N LEU A 439 10.79 -11.84 20.61
CA LEU A 439 11.44 -12.32 19.39
C LEU A 439 11.82 -13.80 19.49
N ASN A 440 12.32 -14.24 20.64
CA ASN A 440 12.75 -15.62 20.83
C ASN A 440 11.56 -16.61 20.90
N SER A 441 10.40 -16.19 21.40
CA SER A 441 9.20 -17.02 21.46
C SER A 441 8.40 -17.01 20.15
N GLY A 442 8.28 -15.87 19.50
CA GLY A 442 7.47 -15.71 18.29
C GLY A 442 8.23 -15.85 16.97
N ALA A 443 9.54 -15.64 16.96
CA ALA A 443 10.37 -15.62 15.75
C ALA A 443 11.80 -16.12 16.04
N HIS A 444 11.94 -17.29 16.65
CA HIS A 444 13.21 -17.87 17.08
C HIS A 444 14.25 -17.96 15.95
N SER A 445 13.84 -18.40 14.77
CA SER A 445 14.69 -18.49 13.59
C SER A 445 15.22 -17.14 13.11
N TYR A 446 14.51 -16.05 13.39
CA TYR A 446 14.95 -14.69 13.02
C TYR A 446 16.19 -14.27 13.82
N LEU A 447 16.23 -14.56 15.13
CA LEU A 447 17.43 -14.29 15.94
C LEU A 447 18.61 -15.16 15.54
N ASP A 448 18.39 -16.46 15.22
CA ASP A 448 19.45 -17.36 14.76
C ASP A 448 20.00 -16.96 13.40
N ALA A 449 19.17 -16.39 12.53
CA ALA A 449 19.62 -15.85 11.25
C ALA A 449 20.41 -14.52 11.39
N ASN A 450 20.40 -13.89 12.59
CA ASN A 450 21.01 -12.60 12.84
C ASN A 450 21.97 -12.63 14.05
N PRO A 451 23.19 -13.19 13.91
CA PRO A 451 24.15 -13.32 15.01
C PRO A 451 24.43 -12.05 15.81
N PRO A 452 24.51 -10.84 15.20
CA PRO A 452 24.65 -9.60 15.96
C PRO A 452 23.50 -9.34 16.92
N LEU A 453 22.25 -9.57 16.50
CA LEU A 453 21.07 -9.42 17.35
C LEU A 453 21.06 -10.46 18.47
N LEU A 454 21.41 -11.69 18.16
CA LEU A 454 21.53 -12.76 19.18
C LEU A 454 22.60 -12.42 20.21
N TYR A 455 23.70 -11.78 19.81
CA TYR A 455 24.72 -11.28 20.73
C TYR A 455 24.20 -10.14 21.61
N MET A 456 23.45 -9.19 21.03
CA MET A 456 22.80 -8.12 21.80
C MET A 456 21.80 -8.68 22.81
N ALA A 457 21.00 -9.68 22.41
CA ALA A 457 20.08 -10.38 23.30
C ALA A 457 20.81 -11.02 24.48
N ALA A 458 21.90 -11.75 24.21
CA ALA A 458 22.73 -12.39 25.26
C ALA A 458 23.28 -11.36 26.25
N LYS A 459 23.76 -10.21 25.76
CA LYS A 459 24.25 -9.10 26.60
C LYS A 459 23.12 -8.41 27.38
N ALA A 460 21.96 -8.21 26.77
CA ALA A 460 20.80 -7.63 27.44
C ALA A 460 20.35 -8.52 28.60
N TYR A 461 20.25 -9.84 28.37
CA TYR A 461 19.94 -10.81 29.42
C TYR A 461 20.96 -10.79 30.56
N ALA A 462 22.25 -10.79 30.23
CA ALA A 462 23.31 -10.73 31.22
C ALA A 462 23.24 -9.45 32.08
N SER A 463 23.06 -8.31 31.42
CA SER A 463 23.01 -6.99 32.07
C SER A 463 21.71 -6.76 32.88
N SER A 464 20.61 -7.49 32.55
CA SER A 464 19.35 -7.51 33.30
C SER A 464 19.26 -8.66 34.33
N ASN A 465 20.41 -9.32 34.62
CA ASN A 465 20.53 -10.44 35.59
C ASN A 465 19.71 -11.69 35.23
N GLN A 466 19.42 -11.91 33.95
CA GLN A 466 18.73 -13.11 33.43
C GLN A 466 19.77 -14.15 32.94
N CYS A 467 20.63 -14.61 33.84
CA CYS A 467 21.84 -15.37 33.56
C CYS A 467 21.59 -16.64 32.74
N SER A 468 20.53 -17.40 33.05
CA SER A 468 20.19 -18.64 32.34
C SER A 468 19.87 -18.38 30.86
N LYS A 469 19.12 -17.32 30.57
CA LYS A 469 18.80 -16.90 29.19
C LYS A 469 20.05 -16.39 28.46
N ALA A 470 20.92 -15.67 29.16
CA ALA A 470 22.18 -15.20 28.60
C ALA A 470 23.07 -16.37 28.20
N VAL A 471 23.24 -17.39 29.07
CA VAL A 471 23.99 -18.62 28.75
C VAL A 471 23.40 -19.32 27.52
N ALA A 472 22.08 -19.47 27.47
CA ALA A 472 21.41 -20.11 26.33
C ALA A 472 21.67 -19.36 25.02
N ALA A 473 21.55 -18.04 25.01
CA ALA A 473 21.80 -17.22 23.83
C ALA A 473 23.26 -17.25 23.38
N TYR A 474 24.23 -17.17 24.31
CA TYR A 474 25.65 -17.31 23.99
C TYR A 474 26.01 -18.71 23.44
N LYS A 475 25.40 -19.77 23.99
CA LYS A 475 25.61 -21.15 23.47
C LYS A 475 25.10 -21.31 22.05
N ARG A 476 23.96 -20.68 21.69
CA ARG A 476 23.44 -20.67 20.31
C ARG A 476 24.36 -19.91 19.36
N LEU A 477 25.02 -18.86 19.84
CA LEU A 477 25.91 -18.04 19.03
C LEU A 477 27.26 -18.71 18.72
N LEU A 478 27.80 -19.52 19.64
CA LEU A 478 29.13 -20.15 19.52
C LEU A 478 29.37 -20.91 18.20
N PRO A 479 28.45 -21.78 17.72
CA PRO A 479 28.65 -22.51 16.47
C PRO A 479 28.68 -21.63 15.22
N MET A 480 28.17 -20.40 15.33
CA MET A 480 28.12 -19.44 14.22
C MET A 480 29.39 -18.60 14.09
N MET A 481 30.33 -18.73 15.03
CA MET A 481 31.52 -17.89 15.13
C MET A 481 32.78 -18.64 14.72
N LYS A 482 33.77 -17.93 14.17
CA LYS A 482 35.08 -18.47 13.82
C LYS A 482 35.89 -18.71 15.11
N LYS A 483 36.24 -19.97 15.38
CA LYS A 483 37.10 -20.35 16.50
C LYS A 483 38.45 -19.64 16.47
N GLY A 484 39.00 -19.33 17.63
CA GLY A 484 40.30 -18.66 17.76
C GLY A 484 40.29 -17.14 17.60
N THR A 485 39.13 -16.52 17.38
CA THR A 485 38.97 -15.07 17.37
C THR A 485 38.75 -14.53 18.79
N LYS A 486 39.02 -13.23 19.01
CA LYS A 486 38.76 -12.54 20.27
C LYS A 486 37.24 -12.54 20.60
N ASP A 487 36.41 -12.41 19.57
CA ASP A 487 34.93 -12.43 19.72
C ASP A 487 34.45 -13.82 20.13
N TYR A 488 35.02 -14.90 19.55
CA TYR A 488 34.73 -16.28 19.97
C TYR A 488 35.04 -16.48 21.47
N ALA A 489 36.23 -16.03 21.91
CA ALA A 489 36.65 -16.16 23.31
C ALA A 489 35.71 -15.37 24.26
N THR A 490 35.25 -14.18 23.82
CA THR A 490 34.29 -13.36 24.57
C THR A 490 32.96 -14.07 24.72
N VAL A 491 32.41 -14.64 23.63
CA VAL A 491 31.15 -15.37 23.63
C VAL A 491 31.26 -16.68 24.44
N GLN A 492 32.40 -17.38 24.32
CA GLN A 492 32.69 -18.60 25.09
C GLN A 492 32.71 -18.34 26.60
N LYS A 493 33.32 -17.22 27.03
CA LYS A 493 33.26 -16.76 28.42
C LYS A 493 31.84 -16.43 28.88
N GLY A 494 31.07 -15.73 28.05
CA GLY A 494 29.65 -15.44 28.31
C GLY A 494 28.80 -16.71 28.42
N ALA A 495 29.09 -17.74 27.65
CA ALA A 495 28.39 -19.02 27.71
C ALA A 495 28.66 -19.83 28.99
N SER A 496 29.74 -19.54 29.72
CA SER A 496 30.09 -20.20 30.98
C SER A 496 29.69 -19.37 32.22
N ASP A 497 29.84 -18.06 32.20
CA ASP A 497 29.56 -17.16 33.32
C ASP A 497 29.19 -15.75 32.88
N PRO A 498 27.95 -15.51 32.42
CA PRO A 498 27.57 -14.24 31.82
C PRO A 498 27.35 -13.10 32.83
N CYS A 499 27.05 -13.41 34.08
CA CYS A 499 26.62 -12.46 35.10
C CYS A 499 27.70 -12.09 36.12
N LYS A 500 28.90 -12.61 36.02
CA LYS A 500 29.99 -12.10 36.85
C LYS A 500 30.36 -10.68 36.43
N SER A 501 30.06 -9.71 37.28
CA SER A 501 30.61 -8.36 37.21
C SER A 501 32.13 -8.44 37.04
N PRO A 502 32.74 -7.58 36.17
CA PRO A 502 34.17 -7.40 36.28
C PRO A 502 34.43 -6.89 37.70
N THR A 503 35.10 -7.74 38.50
CA THR A 503 35.54 -7.41 39.83
C THR A 503 36.12 -6.01 39.82
N SER A 504 35.50 -5.09 40.59
CA SER A 504 36.15 -3.85 40.98
C SER A 504 37.56 -4.19 41.45
N LYS A 505 38.58 -3.76 40.70
CA LYS A 505 39.92 -3.76 41.25
C LYS A 505 39.82 -2.89 42.51
N LYS A 506 39.89 -3.52 43.66
CA LYS A 506 40.17 -2.85 44.91
C LYS A 506 41.51 -2.16 44.70
N SER A 507 41.51 -0.83 44.61
CA SER A 507 42.68 0.01 44.86
C SER A 507 43.14 -0.29 46.28
N GLY A 508 44.24 -1.03 46.40
CA GLY A 508 45.09 -1.05 47.53
C GLY A 508 46.17 0.02 47.37
#